data_909418826f7ec9a804fb6953177edb34
#
_entry.id   909418826f7ec9a804fb6953177edb34
#
_cell.length_a   1.000
_cell.length_b   1.000
_cell.length_c   1.000
_cell.angle_alpha   90.00
_cell.angle_beta   90.00
_cell.angle_gamma   90.00
#
_symmetry.space_group_name_H-M   'P 1'
#
loop_
_entity.id
_entity.type
_entity.pdbx_description
1 polymer ?
#
loop_
_entity_poly.entity_id
_entity_poly.type
_entity_poly.pdbx_seq_one_letter_code
_entity_poly.pdbx_strand_id
1 'polypeptide(L)'
;YALKRSGTPLRHAVRLIVGCDEECGSSDLAYYREHEALPRLLFTPDGDYPVINIEKGRVKASLDASFSATAAPRTLEKLDGGFVANAVPDRASAVLRGFSAEEVRELLTQDGDVTFTVTEQEARVTVEAQGVSAHASLPEKGSNALTALIRVLSAMPFGGCDGFDRLQALARLFP
;
A
#
# COMPACT_ATOMS: atom_id res chain seq x y z
N TYR A 1 -0.83 17.83 -29.74
CA TYR A 1 -0.51 17.15 -30.99
C TYR A 1 -1.69 17.20 -31.97
N ALA A 2 -2.87 16.74 -31.57
CA ALA A 2 -4.07 16.73 -32.46
C ALA A 2 -4.46 18.14 -32.93
N LEU A 3 -4.51 19.12 -32.03
CA LEU A 3 -4.79 20.51 -32.42
C LEU A 3 -3.77 21.09 -33.40
N LYS A 4 -2.48 20.77 -33.24
CA LYS A 4 -1.45 21.18 -34.16
C LYS A 4 -1.60 20.50 -35.54
N ARG A 5 -1.98 19.23 -35.57
CA ARG A 5 -2.18 18.48 -36.82
C ARG A 5 -3.45 18.85 -37.56
N SER A 6 -4.51 19.22 -36.85
CA SER A 6 -5.78 19.60 -37.50
C SER A 6 -5.68 20.90 -38.28
N GLY A 7 -4.63 21.71 -38.07
CA GLY A 7 -4.52 23.03 -38.69
C GLY A 7 -5.60 24.02 -38.32
N THR A 8 -6.42 23.68 -37.28
CA THR A 8 -7.52 24.53 -36.84
C THR A 8 -6.96 25.80 -36.16
N PRO A 9 -7.34 27.00 -36.63
CA PRO A 9 -6.88 28.25 -36.05
C PRO A 9 -7.46 28.38 -34.61
N LEU A 10 -6.56 28.52 -33.65
CA LEU A 10 -6.96 28.72 -32.26
C LEU A 10 -7.23 30.20 -31.98
N ARG A 11 -8.34 30.51 -31.32
CA ARG A 11 -8.68 31.88 -30.89
C ARG A 11 -7.92 32.31 -29.65
N HIS A 12 -7.42 31.35 -28.87
CA HIS A 12 -6.71 31.55 -27.63
C HIS A 12 -5.47 30.66 -27.58
N ALA A 13 -4.46 31.09 -26.82
CA ALA A 13 -3.32 30.26 -26.52
C ALA A 13 -3.73 29.04 -25.66
N VAL A 14 -3.13 27.90 -25.92
CA VAL A 14 -3.29 26.68 -25.14
C VAL A 14 -1.97 26.40 -24.43
N ARG A 15 -2.01 26.25 -23.10
CA ARG A 15 -0.88 25.88 -22.27
C ARG A 15 -1.14 24.47 -21.72
N LEU A 16 -0.19 23.56 -21.95
CA LEU A 16 -0.17 22.25 -21.31
C LEU A 16 0.75 22.37 -20.07
N ILE A 17 0.22 22.06 -18.90
CA ILE A 17 0.97 21.93 -17.66
C ILE A 17 1.06 20.45 -17.35
N VAL A 18 2.28 19.93 -17.21
CA VAL A 18 2.54 18.52 -16.88
C VAL A 18 3.18 18.49 -15.50
N GLY A 19 2.48 17.88 -14.56
CA GLY A 19 2.96 17.65 -13.19
C GLY A 19 3.54 16.24 -13.02
N CYS A 20 4.20 16.01 -11.91
CA CYS A 20 4.80 14.72 -11.54
C CYS A 20 4.51 14.31 -10.09
N ASP A 21 3.68 15.04 -9.36
CA ASP A 21 3.46 14.85 -7.92
C ASP A 21 1.96 14.78 -7.54
N GLU A 22 1.08 14.47 -8.49
CA GLU A 22 -0.38 14.43 -8.27
C GLU A 22 -0.74 13.49 -7.11
N GLU A 23 -0.19 12.27 -7.11
CA GLU A 23 -0.47 11.22 -6.13
C GLU A 23 0.12 11.49 -4.73
N CYS A 24 1.09 12.40 -4.63
CA CYS A 24 1.78 12.75 -3.38
C CYS A 24 1.41 14.12 -2.81
N GLY A 25 0.46 14.83 -3.44
CA GLY A 25 -0.09 16.09 -2.93
C GLY A 25 0.16 17.31 -3.79
N SER A 26 0.61 17.13 -5.05
CA SER A 26 0.73 18.19 -6.07
C SER A 26 1.61 19.37 -5.65
N SER A 27 2.73 19.10 -4.99
CA SER A 27 3.69 20.15 -4.56
C SER A 27 4.29 20.90 -5.75
N ASP A 28 4.41 20.23 -6.90
CA ASP A 28 4.83 20.80 -8.17
C ASP A 28 3.85 21.87 -8.70
N LEU A 29 2.54 21.65 -8.56
CA LEU A 29 1.54 22.66 -8.90
C LEU A 29 1.55 23.83 -7.92
N ALA A 30 1.82 23.58 -6.64
CA ALA A 30 2.01 24.66 -5.66
C ALA A 30 3.19 25.54 -6.05
N TYR A 31 4.35 24.94 -6.36
CA TYR A 31 5.52 25.65 -6.86
C TYR A 31 5.24 26.41 -8.17
N TYR A 32 4.55 25.78 -9.11
CA TYR A 32 4.17 26.44 -10.37
C TYR A 32 3.38 27.72 -10.13
N ARG A 33 2.41 27.70 -9.20
CA ARG A 33 1.55 28.86 -8.88
C ARG A 33 2.32 30.02 -8.24
N GLU A 34 3.44 29.78 -7.62
CA GLU A 34 4.30 30.83 -7.06
C GLU A 34 5.11 31.56 -8.13
N HIS A 35 5.35 30.91 -9.29
CA HIS A 35 6.23 31.42 -10.34
C HIS A 35 5.48 31.82 -11.60
N GLU A 36 4.31 31.24 -11.84
CA GLU A 36 3.52 31.43 -13.05
C GLU A 36 2.04 31.64 -12.74
N ALA A 37 1.41 32.56 -13.47
CA ALA A 37 -0.02 32.74 -13.38
C ALA A 37 -0.76 31.58 -14.03
N LEU A 38 -1.76 31.03 -13.33
CA LEU A 38 -2.64 30.04 -13.91
C LEU A 38 -3.51 30.65 -15.03
N PRO A 39 -3.79 29.87 -16.10
CA PRO A 39 -4.76 30.28 -17.11
C PRO A 39 -6.14 30.55 -16.49
N ARG A 40 -6.90 31.49 -17.07
CA ARG A 40 -8.26 31.80 -16.63
C ARG A 40 -9.22 30.62 -16.76
N LEU A 41 -9.00 29.78 -17.78
CA LEU A 41 -9.73 28.52 -18.00
C LEU A 41 -8.72 27.40 -17.86
N LEU A 42 -8.99 26.52 -16.91
CA LEU A 42 -8.15 25.38 -16.58
C LEU A 42 -9.04 24.16 -16.33
N PHE A 43 -8.62 23.00 -16.80
CA PHE A 43 -9.24 21.73 -16.45
C PHE A 43 -8.20 20.62 -16.41
N THR A 44 -8.46 19.59 -15.64
CA THR A 44 -7.66 18.38 -15.54
C THR A 44 -8.44 17.23 -16.15
N PRO A 45 -7.96 16.64 -17.26
CA PRO A 45 -8.67 15.55 -17.94
C PRO A 45 -8.32 14.19 -17.35
N ASP A 46 -8.47 14.04 -16.04
CA ASP A 46 -8.05 12.86 -15.26
C ASP A 46 -9.22 11.91 -14.95
N GLY A 47 -10.32 12.07 -15.56
CA GLY A 47 -11.50 11.24 -15.32
C GLY A 47 -12.01 10.52 -16.55
N ASP A 48 -12.94 9.60 -16.34
CA ASP A 48 -13.68 8.96 -17.42
C ASP A 48 -14.66 9.93 -18.07
N TYR A 49 -14.82 9.78 -19.40
CA TYR A 49 -15.74 10.59 -20.16
C TYR A 49 -17.13 9.94 -20.23
N PRO A 50 -18.21 10.72 -20.37
CA PRO A 50 -18.22 12.19 -20.59
C PRO A 50 -18.20 13.02 -19.31
N VAL A 51 -18.62 12.50 -18.18
CA VAL A 51 -18.70 13.24 -16.89
C VAL A 51 -18.65 12.26 -15.74
N ILE A 52 -17.79 12.53 -14.75
CA ILE A 52 -17.85 11.91 -13.43
C ILE A 52 -18.63 12.86 -12.52
N ASN A 53 -19.73 12.38 -11.95
CA ASN A 53 -20.60 13.15 -11.06
C ASN A 53 -20.59 12.63 -9.61
N ILE A 54 -19.90 11.49 -9.36
CA ILE A 54 -19.75 10.88 -8.03
C ILE A 54 -18.32 10.34 -7.92
N GLU A 55 -17.65 10.71 -6.86
CA GLU A 55 -16.31 10.21 -6.53
C GLU A 55 -16.31 9.55 -5.14
N LYS A 56 -15.41 8.58 -4.96
CA LYS A 56 -15.19 7.93 -3.66
C LYS A 56 -14.50 8.91 -2.70
N GLY A 57 -14.96 8.98 -1.47
CA GLY A 57 -14.24 9.68 -0.40
C GLY A 57 -12.96 8.95 -0.02
N ARG A 58 -11.97 9.69 0.50
CA ARG A 58 -10.71 9.12 1.01
C ARG A 58 -10.51 9.54 2.47
N VAL A 59 -10.15 8.56 3.30
CA VAL A 59 -9.67 8.78 4.66
C VAL A 59 -8.26 8.21 4.75
N LYS A 60 -7.32 9.03 5.20
CA LYS A 60 -5.94 8.61 5.51
C LYS A 60 -5.74 8.79 7.02
N ALA A 61 -5.40 7.72 7.71
CA ALA A 61 -5.15 7.73 9.14
C ALA A 61 -3.80 7.09 9.46
N SER A 62 -3.11 7.61 10.48
CA SER A 62 -1.93 7.00 11.09
C SER A 62 -2.31 6.53 12.48
N LEU A 63 -1.87 5.34 12.83
CA LEU A 63 -2.08 4.72 14.13
C LEU A 63 -0.71 4.37 14.70
N ASP A 64 -0.30 5.10 15.73
CA ASP A 64 0.97 4.88 16.42
C ASP A 64 0.72 4.17 17.73
N ALA A 65 1.49 3.13 18.02
CA ALA A 65 1.41 2.38 19.24
C ALA A 65 2.80 1.99 19.75
N SER A 66 3.01 2.13 21.05
CA SER A 66 4.19 1.62 21.74
C SER A 66 3.82 0.40 22.56
N PHE A 67 4.70 -0.57 22.61
CA PHE A 67 4.56 -1.77 23.45
C PHE A 67 5.91 -2.22 23.97
N SER A 68 5.90 -2.93 25.09
CA SER A 68 7.10 -3.42 25.73
C SER A 68 7.67 -4.62 24.99
N ALA A 69 9.00 -4.71 24.93
CA ALA A 69 9.66 -5.91 24.44
C ALA A 69 9.32 -7.10 25.34
N THR A 70 9.13 -8.27 24.74
CA THR A 70 8.87 -9.51 25.46
C THR A 70 10.12 -10.40 25.45
N ALA A 71 10.33 -11.11 26.57
CA ALA A 71 11.34 -12.16 26.66
C ALA A 71 10.83 -13.55 26.19
N ALA A 72 9.66 -13.60 25.53
CA ALA A 72 9.10 -14.85 25.05
C ALA A 72 10.06 -15.57 24.09
N PRO A 73 10.11 -16.91 24.12
CA PRO A 73 10.99 -17.68 23.26
C PRO A 73 10.61 -17.57 21.77
N ARG A 74 9.33 -17.34 21.48
CA ARG A 74 8.75 -17.19 20.13
C ARG A 74 8.23 -15.77 19.95
N THR A 75 8.85 -15.01 19.05
CA THR A 75 8.51 -13.60 18.87
C THR A 75 8.47 -13.22 17.39
N LEU A 76 7.59 -12.27 17.07
CA LEU A 76 7.64 -11.49 15.83
C LEU A 76 8.58 -10.31 16.07
N GLU A 77 9.76 -10.30 15.41
CA GLU A 77 10.75 -9.23 15.58
C GLU A 77 10.49 -8.06 14.64
N LYS A 78 9.98 -8.33 13.44
CA LYS A 78 9.72 -7.31 12.43
C LYS A 78 8.53 -7.70 11.56
N LEU A 79 7.74 -6.71 11.17
CA LEU A 79 6.70 -6.79 10.14
C LEU A 79 6.77 -5.52 9.30
N ASP A 80 6.96 -5.69 8.00
CA ASP A 80 7.01 -4.62 7.01
C ASP A 80 6.09 -4.91 5.84
N GLY A 81 5.52 -3.85 5.23
CA GLY A 81 4.74 -3.94 4.01
C GLY A 81 3.98 -2.65 3.72
N GLY A 82 3.46 -2.50 2.51
CA GLY A 82 2.65 -1.35 2.15
C GLY A 82 3.46 -0.06 1.97
N PHE A 83 4.40 -0.05 1.04
CA PHE A 83 5.31 1.07 0.79
C PHE A 83 4.68 2.27 0.09
N VAL A 84 3.50 2.12 -0.50
CA VAL A 84 2.79 3.15 -1.27
C VAL A 84 1.37 3.30 -0.73
N ALA A 85 1.00 4.52 -0.33
CA ALA A 85 -0.26 4.78 0.38
C ALA A 85 -1.52 4.65 -0.50
N ASN A 86 -1.40 4.77 -1.80
CA ASN A 86 -2.49 4.69 -2.77
C ASN A 86 -2.52 3.38 -3.57
N ALA A 87 -1.79 2.36 -3.13
CA ALA A 87 -1.76 1.04 -3.75
C ALA A 87 -2.03 -0.08 -2.75
N VAL A 88 -2.66 -1.15 -3.22
CA VAL A 88 -2.77 -2.42 -2.49
C VAL A 88 -1.35 -2.99 -2.32
N PRO A 89 -0.92 -3.32 -1.09
CA PRO A 89 0.39 -3.89 -0.84
C PRO A 89 0.60 -5.21 -1.58
N ASP A 90 1.52 -5.23 -2.53
CA ASP A 90 1.90 -6.45 -3.27
C ASP A 90 3.07 -7.20 -2.60
N ARG A 91 3.72 -6.60 -1.60
CA ARG A 91 4.82 -7.20 -0.85
C ARG A 91 4.69 -6.92 0.63
N ALA A 92 5.01 -7.94 1.42
CA ALA A 92 5.17 -7.82 2.85
C ALA A 92 6.21 -8.82 3.33
N SER A 93 6.84 -8.54 4.47
CA SER A 93 7.82 -9.44 5.08
C SER A 93 7.71 -9.43 6.60
N ALA A 94 8.00 -10.57 7.21
CA ALA A 94 8.07 -10.71 8.66
C ALA A 94 9.34 -11.45 9.05
N VAL A 95 9.94 -11.06 10.17
CA VAL A 95 11.09 -11.74 10.79
C VAL A 95 10.65 -12.34 12.10
N LEU A 96 10.82 -13.65 12.22
CA LEU A 96 10.39 -14.47 13.36
C LEU A 96 11.60 -15.03 14.09
N ARG A 97 11.52 -15.11 15.41
CA ARG A 97 12.49 -15.78 16.27
C ARG A 97 11.85 -16.92 17.03
N GLY A 98 12.58 -18.02 17.22
CA GLY A 98 12.14 -19.19 17.98
C GLY A 98 11.25 -20.15 17.18
N PHE A 99 11.29 -20.08 15.87
CA PHE A 99 10.66 -21.00 14.91
C PHE A 99 11.71 -21.58 13.98
N SER A 100 11.46 -22.77 13.45
CA SER A 100 12.19 -23.31 12.29
C SER A 100 11.45 -22.97 11.00
N ALA A 101 12.18 -22.97 9.87
CA ALA A 101 11.55 -22.75 8.57
C ALA A 101 10.53 -23.83 8.21
N GLU A 102 10.76 -25.08 8.63
CA GLU A 102 9.85 -26.21 8.42
C GLU A 102 8.54 -26.01 9.16
N GLU A 103 8.61 -25.68 10.46
CA GLU A 103 7.45 -25.39 11.29
C GLU A 103 6.62 -24.21 10.71
N VAL A 104 7.30 -23.16 10.27
CA VAL A 104 6.62 -22.01 9.66
C VAL A 104 5.89 -22.41 8.36
N ARG A 105 6.53 -23.22 7.49
CA ARG A 105 5.89 -23.70 6.27
C ARG A 105 4.65 -24.56 6.54
N GLU A 106 4.64 -25.33 7.60
CA GLU A 106 3.47 -26.14 8.00
C GLU A 106 2.31 -25.27 8.52
N LEU A 107 2.62 -24.15 9.15
CA LEU A 107 1.65 -23.18 9.66
C LEU A 107 1.11 -22.23 8.59
N LEU A 108 1.83 -22.09 7.45
CA LEU A 108 1.40 -21.26 6.35
C LEU A 108 0.19 -21.89 5.64
N THR A 109 -0.92 -21.20 5.68
CA THR A 109 -2.10 -21.52 4.87
C THR A 109 -2.10 -20.68 3.61
N GLN A 110 -2.56 -21.24 2.49
CA GLN A 110 -2.75 -20.47 1.27
C GLN A 110 -3.82 -19.41 1.50
N ASP A 111 -3.56 -18.19 1.10
CA ASP A 111 -4.47 -17.06 1.24
C ASP A 111 -4.69 -16.39 -0.14
N GLY A 112 -5.71 -16.83 -0.83
CA GLY A 112 -6.03 -16.35 -2.18
C GLY A 112 -4.88 -16.57 -3.16
N ASP A 113 -4.52 -15.48 -3.89
CA ASP A 113 -3.42 -15.46 -4.86
C ASP A 113 -2.09 -15.00 -4.25
N VAL A 114 -2.01 -14.88 -2.91
CA VAL A 114 -0.76 -14.51 -2.24
C VAL A 114 0.12 -15.74 -2.07
N THR A 115 1.38 -15.60 -2.48
CA THR A 115 2.40 -16.64 -2.31
C THR A 115 3.34 -16.29 -1.17
N PHE A 116 3.80 -17.31 -0.44
CA PHE A 116 4.73 -17.14 0.67
C PHE A 116 6.04 -17.86 0.40
N THR A 117 7.15 -17.17 0.72
CA THR A 117 8.50 -17.71 0.70
C THR A 117 9.07 -17.67 2.11
N VAL A 118 9.70 -18.79 2.54
CA VAL A 118 10.27 -18.92 3.88
C VAL A 118 11.75 -19.20 3.77
N THR A 119 12.57 -18.38 4.40
CA THR A 119 14.01 -18.53 4.50
C THR A 119 14.44 -18.52 5.96
N GLU A 120 15.50 -19.26 6.30
CA GLU A 120 16.06 -19.31 7.65
C GLU A 120 17.55 -18.92 7.61
N GLN A 121 17.92 -17.94 8.43
CA GLN A 121 19.30 -17.51 8.61
C GLN A 121 19.56 -17.12 10.08
N GLU A 122 20.65 -17.53 10.64
CA GLU A 122 21.10 -17.14 11.99
C GLU A 122 20.01 -17.27 13.08
N ALA A 123 19.30 -18.41 13.09
CA ALA A 123 18.19 -18.69 14.01
C ALA A 123 16.99 -17.70 13.91
N ARG A 124 16.85 -17.03 12.78
CA ARG A 124 15.68 -16.24 12.39
C ARG A 124 15.03 -16.80 11.15
N VAL A 125 13.72 -16.79 11.13
CA VAL A 125 12.94 -17.17 9.96
C VAL A 125 12.33 -15.92 9.37
N THR A 126 12.57 -15.66 8.09
CA THR A 126 11.95 -14.61 7.32
C THR A 126 10.84 -15.21 6.46
N VAL A 127 9.65 -14.63 6.57
CA VAL A 127 8.50 -14.93 5.72
C VAL A 127 8.28 -13.74 4.80
N GLU A 128 8.33 -13.96 3.50
CA GLU A 128 8.01 -12.98 2.48
C GLU A 128 6.67 -13.35 1.84
N ALA A 129 5.77 -12.38 1.73
CA ALA A 129 4.50 -12.51 1.06
C ALA A 129 4.52 -11.69 -0.23
N GLN A 130 4.08 -12.30 -1.34
CA GLN A 130 3.94 -11.68 -2.65
C GLN A 130 2.50 -11.79 -3.12
N GLY A 131 1.85 -10.67 -3.32
CA GLY A 131 0.51 -10.51 -3.85
C GLY A 131 0.50 -9.76 -5.17
N VAL A 132 -0.59 -9.04 -5.44
CA VAL A 132 -0.80 -8.26 -6.66
C VAL A 132 -1.15 -6.82 -6.30
N SER A 133 -0.40 -5.86 -6.83
CA SER A 133 -0.69 -4.44 -6.65
C SER A 133 -1.93 -4.02 -7.44
N ALA A 134 -2.70 -3.13 -6.88
CA ALA A 134 -3.78 -2.42 -7.56
C ALA A 134 -3.94 -1.03 -6.95
N HIS A 135 -4.60 -0.12 -7.65
CA HIS A 135 -4.90 1.20 -7.09
C HIS A 135 -5.86 1.06 -5.88
N ALA A 136 -5.63 1.83 -4.82
CA ALA A 136 -6.41 1.73 -3.58
C ALA A 136 -7.91 2.04 -3.76
N SER A 137 -8.32 2.70 -4.84
CA SER A 137 -9.73 2.92 -5.20
C SER A 137 -10.42 1.68 -5.79
N LEU A 138 -9.64 0.67 -6.21
CA LEU A 138 -10.11 -0.60 -6.82
C LEU A 138 -9.39 -1.79 -6.16
N PRO A 139 -9.49 -1.95 -4.83
CA PRO A 139 -8.71 -2.94 -4.08
C PRO A 139 -9.03 -4.38 -4.49
N GLU A 140 -10.23 -4.62 -5.03
CA GLU A 140 -10.68 -5.91 -5.55
C GLU A 140 -9.89 -6.41 -6.77
N LYS A 141 -9.10 -5.56 -7.39
CA LYS A 141 -8.20 -5.91 -8.51
C LYS A 141 -6.81 -6.34 -8.05
N GLY A 142 -6.54 -6.26 -6.75
CA GLY A 142 -5.26 -6.62 -6.15
C GLY A 142 -5.41 -7.76 -5.16
N SER A 143 -4.25 -8.30 -4.72
CA SER A 143 -4.14 -9.28 -3.65
C SER A 143 -3.19 -8.74 -2.59
N ASN A 144 -3.72 -8.37 -1.42
CA ASN A 144 -2.99 -7.66 -0.38
C ASN A 144 -2.07 -8.60 0.41
N ALA A 145 -0.78 -8.55 0.10
CA ALA A 145 0.25 -9.37 0.75
C ALA A 145 0.38 -9.09 2.26
N LEU A 146 0.18 -7.84 2.68
CA LEU A 146 0.32 -7.47 4.09
C LEU A 146 -0.83 -8.02 4.94
N THR A 147 -2.08 -7.88 4.50
CA THR A 147 -3.22 -8.45 5.24
C THR A 147 -3.18 -9.97 5.25
N ALA A 148 -2.79 -10.62 4.17
CA ALA A 148 -2.58 -12.07 4.12
C ALA A 148 -1.50 -12.51 5.13
N LEU A 149 -0.37 -11.83 5.17
CA LEU A 149 0.70 -12.13 6.12
C LEU A 149 0.24 -11.90 7.58
N ILE A 150 -0.48 -10.82 7.87
CA ILE A 150 -1.04 -10.55 9.20
C ILE A 150 -2.00 -11.67 9.63
N ARG A 151 -2.87 -12.16 8.75
CA ARG A 151 -3.79 -13.28 9.06
C ARG A 151 -3.01 -14.53 9.45
N VAL A 152 -2.04 -14.92 8.66
CA VAL A 152 -1.19 -16.08 8.95
C VAL A 152 -0.45 -15.91 10.28
N LEU A 153 0.20 -14.78 10.50
CA LEU A 153 0.94 -14.50 11.73
C LEU A 153 0.03 -14.49 12.95
N SER A 154 -1.22 -14.00 12.83
CA SER A 154 -2.16 -13.96 13.94
C SER A 154 -2.58 -15.34 14.46
N ALA A 155 -2.45 -16.38 13.64
CA ALA A 155 -2.73 -17.76 14.00
C ALA A 155 -1.51 -18.51 14.56
N MET A 156 -0.30 -17.93 14.49
CA MET A 156 0.92 -18.57 14.98
C MET A 156 1.03 -18.54 16.52
N PRO A 157 1.70 -19.53 17.13
CA PRO A 157 1.83 -19.63 18.58
C PRO A 157 2.97 -18.74 19.12
N PHE A 158 2.82 -17.43 18.97
CA PHE A 158 3.73 -16.47 19.60
C PHE A 158 3.53 -16.41 21.11
N GLY A 159 4.58 -16.02 21.83
CA GLY A 159 4.45 -15.67 23.23
C GLY A 159 3.57 -14.41 23.39
N GLY A 160 2.74 -14.39 24.44
CA GLY A 160 1.84 -13.28 24.70
C GLY A 160 2.59 -11.96 24.91
N CYS A 161 2.19 -10.93 24.21
CA CYS A 161 2.60 -9.54 24.41
C CYS A 161 1.56 -8.60 23.80
N ASP A 162 1.55 -7.36 24.28
CA ASP A 162 0.61 -6.32 23.78
C ASP A 162 0.69 -6.11 22.26
N GLY A 163 1.88 -6.28 21.67
CA GLY A 163 2.08 -6.16 20.22
C GLY A 163 1.36 -7.26 19.45
N PHE A 164 1.36 -8.48 19.95
CA PHE A 164 0.65 -9.60 19.33
C PHE A 164 -0.87 -9.44 19.42
N ASP A 165 -1.39 -8.98 20.56
CA ASP A 165 -2.81 -8.69 20.73
C ASP A 165 -3.30 -7.64 19.73
N ARG A 166 -2.46 -6.62 19.45
CA ARG A 166 -2.75 -5.60 18.42
C ARG A 166 -2.71 -6.17 17.01
N LEU A 167 -1.75 -7.06 16.72
CA LEU A 167 -1.70 -7.77 15.43
C LEU A 167 -2.98 -8.59 15.21
N GLN A 168 -3.44 -9.30 16.23
CA GLN A 168 -4.70 -10.05 16.18
C GLN A 168 -5.91 -9.13 15.97
N ALA A 169 -5.90 -7.94 16.60
CA ALA A 169 -6.95 -6.95 16.38
C ALA A 169 -6.96 -6.44 14.93
N LEU A 170 -5.79 -6.18 14.34
CA LEU A 170 -5.68 -5.80 12.91
C LEU A 170 -6.19 -6.91 11.99
N ALA A 171 -5.86 -8.17 12.25
CA ALA A 171 -6.35 -9.31 11.47
C ALA A 171 -7.90 -9.43 11.47
N ARG A 172 -8.56 -9.01 12.55
CA ARG A 172 -10.03 -8.97 12.64
C ARG A 172 -10.66 -7.79 11.90
N LEU A 173 -9.93 -6.66 11.81
CA LEU A 173 -10.41 -5.46 11.10
C LEU A 173 -10.26 -5.57 9.59
N PHE A 174 -9.30 -6.36 9.14
CA PHE A 174 -8.99 -6.58 7.72
C PHE A 174 -9.07 -8.09 7.40
N PRO A 175 -10.28 -8.66 7.39
CA PRO A 175 -10.52 -10.08 7.14
C PRO A 175 -10.19 -10.51 5.70
#